data_9e210c487d56d4fd241ba5505d4967ad
#
_entry.id   9e210c487d56d4fd241ba5505d4967ad
#
_cell.length_a   1.000
_cell.length_b   1.000
_cell.length_c   1.000
_cell.angle_alpha   90.00
_cell.angle_beta   90.00
_cell.angle_gamma   90.00
#
_symmetry.space_group_name_H-M   'P 1'
#
loop_
_entity.id
_entity.type
_entity.pdbx_description
1 polymer ?
#
loop_
_entity_poly.entity_id
_entity_poly.type
_entity_poly.pdbx_seq_one_letter_code
_entity_poly.pdbx_strand_id
1 'polypeptide(L)'
;MIKNTHRKYILEEKRLPSVTEILAIVAKPYLIPWANRMGLQGVDLGEYNAEFTGLGTIVHGKIEAYYNHYAKFDDSQYPEAMRQKSDELFGKFLNWESEREIFSIFNELPMICDKFGGTIDAIVEMDGKITLIDWKTSKEIYPEYFGQLSAYFYLMRHGKPMEGDEELEHQVREIGKKVEQVAVVQIPKDGEPVSRIIPIQSDEFKVAWEFFSASLKLYNAEKEISKLKSPR
;
A
#
# COMPACT_ATOMS: atom_id res chain seq x y z
N MET A 1 10.51 8.16 19.56
CA MET A 1 10.04 8.83 18.32
C MET A 1 10.17 7.80 17.19
N ILE A 2 9.06 7.18 16.79
CA ILE A 2 9.02 6.16 15.72
C ILE A 2 9.37 6.87 14.42
N LYS A 3 10.53 6.57 13.84
CA LYS A 3 10.90 7.08 12.52
C LYS A 3 10.05 6.37 11.48
N ASN A 4 8.93 6.97 11.11
CA ASN A 4 8.17 6.56 9.92
C ASN A 4 8.99 6.97 8.68
N THR A 5 9.94 6.13 8.30
CA THR A 5 10.79 6.39 7.12
C THR A 5 10.00 6.01 5.87
N HIS A 6 9.13 6.91 5.42
CA HIS A 6 8.57 6.78 4.08
C HIS A 6 9.71 6.68 3.07
N ARG A 7 9.73 5.60 2.29
CA ARG A 7 10.72 5.41 1.23
C ARG A 7 10.66 6.60 0.26
N LYS A 8 11.83 7.16 -0.07
CA LYS A 8 11.93 8.24 -1.06
C LYS A 8 12.13 7.62 -2.44
N TYR A 9 11.29 7.96 -3.38
CA TYR A 9 11.41 7.56 -4.78
C TYR A 9 12.20 8.62 -5.53
N ILE A 10 13.37 8.25 -6.06
CA ILE A 10 14.31 9.17 -6.74
C ILE A 10 14.67 8.57 -8.09
N LEU A 11 14.51 9.34 -9.16
CA LEU A 11 14.94 9.02 -10.51
C LEU A 11 15.79 10.18 -11.04
N GLU A 12 17.03 9.90 -11.43
CA GLU A 12 17.96 10.92 -11.97
C GLU A 12 18.01 12.18 -11.07
N GLU A 13 18.28 11.98 -9.78
CA GLU A 13 18.32 13.02 -8.74
C GLU A 13 16.99 13.75 -8.45
N LYS A 14 15.92 13.48 -9.21
CA LYS A 14 14.62 14.07 -9.02
C LYS A 14 13.76 13.21 -8.07
N ARG A 15 13.27 13.83 -6.98
CA ARG A 15 12.27 13.19 -6.13
C ARG A 15 10.93 13.10 -6.86
N LEU A 16 10.39 11.90 -6.89
CA LEU A 16 9.05 11.60 -7.39
C LEU A 16 8.05 11.44 -6.24
N PRO A 17 6.77 11.75 -6.45
CA PRO A 17 5.74 11.45 -5.46
C PRO A 17 5.53 9.95 -5.35
N SER A 18 5.13 9.48 -4.16
CA SER A 18 4.63 8.13 -3.99
C SER A 18 3.18 8.01 -4.48
N VAL A 19 2.75 6.77 -4.78
CA VAL A 19 1.34 6.46 -5.07
C VAL A 19 0.43 6.97 -3.94
N THR A 20 0.82 6.78 -2.69
CA THR A 20 0.04 7.23 -1.52
C THR A 20 0.03 8.75 -1.36
N GLU A 21 1.14 9.46 -1.67
CA GLU A 21 1.14 10.94 -1.73
C GLU A 21 0.16 11.48 -2.79
N ILE A 22 0.10 10.84 -3.95
CA ILE A 22 -0.83 11.22 -5.03
C ILE A 22 -2.28 11.02 -4.58
N LEU A 23 -2.59 9.87 -4.00
CA LEU A 23 -3.95 9.55 -3.55
C LEU A 23 -4.39 10.38 -2.34
N ALA A 24 -3.45 10.93 -1.56
CA ALA A 24 -3.75 11.80 -0.42
C ALA A 24 -4.43 13.13 -0.83
N ILE A 25 -4.37 13.52 -2.11
CA ILE A 25 -5.05 14.74 -2.63
C ILE A 25 -6.57 14.58 -2.62
N VAL A 26 -7.08 13.36 -2.59
CA VAL A 26 -8.52 13.11 -2.60
C VAL A 26 -9.10 13.50 -1.25
N ALA A 27 -9.98 14.51 -1.28
CA ALA A 27 -10.66 15.00 -0.08
C ALA A 27 -11.52 13.89 0.56
N LYS A 28 -11.44 13.78 1.88
CA LYS A 28 -12.23 12.85 2.70
C LYS A 28 -13.11 13.64 3.66
N PRO A 29 -14.18 14.30 3.17
CA PRO A 29 -14.98 15.21 3.98
C PRO A 29 -15.63 14.53 5.21
N TYR A 30 -15.88 13.23 5.16
CA TYR A 30 -16.39 12.45 6.28
C TYR A 30 -15.41 12.37 7.47
N LEU A 31 -14.12 12.62 7.26
CA LEU A 31 -13.12 12.65 8.36
C LEU A 31 -13.27 13.89 9.23
N ILE A 32 -13.81 15.01 8.72
CA ILE A 32 -13.95 16.25 9.48
C ILE A 32 -14.89 16.07 10.69
N PRO A 33 -16.12 15.57 10.54
CA PRO A 33 -17.00 15.32 11.70
C PRO A 33 -16.44 14.25 12.64
N TRP A 34 -15.74 13.24 12.09
CA TRP A 34 -15.09 12.22 12.90
C TRP A 34 -13.97 12.83 13.75
N ALA A 35 -13.07 13.60 13.15
CA ALA A 35 -11.96 14.26 13.85
C ALA A 35 -12.46 15.19 14.96
N ASN A 36 -13.53 15.95 14.68
CA ASN A 36 -14.15 16.82 15.68
C ASN A 36 -14.70 16.01 16.87
N ARG A 37 -15.40 14.90 16.63
CA ARG A 37 -15.89 14.03 17.73
C ARG A 37 -14.75 13.47 18.57
N MET A 38 -13.66 12.99 17.94
CA MET A 38 -12.49 12.47 18.64
C MET A 38 -11.85 13.56 19.52
N GLY A 39 -11.67 14.77 18.98
CA GLY A 39 -11.13 15.90 19.72
C GLY A 39 -12.01 16.32 20.92
N LEU A 40 -13.35 16.31 20.75
CA LEU A 40 -14.28 16.57 21.86
C LEU A 40 -14.24 15.49 22.96
N GLN A 41 -13.81 14.28 22.62
CA GLN A 41 -13.57 13.19 23.58
C GLN A 41 -12.17 13.24 24.22
N GLY A 42 -11.36 14.27 23.91
CA GLY A 42 -10.01 14.43 24.43
C GLY A 42 -8.96 13.50 23.76
N VAL A 43 -9.28 12.91 22.62
CA VAL A 43 -8.34 12.04 21.89
C VAL A 43 -7.39 12.88 21.05
N ASP A 44 -6.08 12.71 21.26
CA ASP A 44 -5.05 13.26 20.38
C ASP A 44 -5.02 12.47 19.06
N LEU A 45 -5.38 13.13 17.97
CA LEU A 45 -5.42 12.49 16.66
C LEU A 45 -4.01 12.17 16.11
N GLY A 46 -2.99 12.89 16.54
CA GLY A 46 -1.61 12.61 16.17
C GLY A 46 -1.14 11.28 16.76
N GLU A 47 -1.36 11.09 18.07
CA GLU A 47 -1.05 9.83 18.75
C GLU A 47 -1.89 8.67 18.22
N TYR A 48 -3.19 8.90 18.04
CA TYR A 48 -4.09 7.90 17.47
C TYR A 48 -3.65 7.43 16.08
N ASN A 49 -3.33 8.35 15.17
CA ASN A 49 -2.87 8.01 13.83
C ASN A 49 -1.48 7.34 13.84
N ALA A 50 -0.57 7.77 14.74
CA ALA A 50 0.74 7.15 14.89
C ALA A 50 0.63 5.68 15.33
N GLU A 51 -0.29 5.38 16.26
CA GLU A 51 -0.58 4.01 16.69
C GLU A 51 -1.12 3.16 15.52
N PHE A 52 -2.09 3.69 14.75
CA PHE A 52 -2.64 2.98 13.59
C PHE A 52 -1.59 2.70 12.52
N THR A 53 -0.79 3.70 12.18
CA THR A 53 0.28 3.56 11.18
C THR A 53 1.35 2.58 11.67
N GLY A 54 1.74 2.67 12.94
CA GLY A 54 2.71 1.76 13.54
C GLY A 54 2.25 0.31 13.52
N LEU A 55 0.98 0.07 13.87
CA LEU A 55 0.40 -1.28 13.83
C LEU A 55 0.40 -1.86 12.41
N GLY A 56 0.00 -1.06 11.42
CA GLY A 56 0.07 -1.46 10.01
C GLY A 56 1.48 -1.83 9.59
N THR A 57 2.47 -0.99 9.93
CA THR A 57 3.89 -1.24 9.62
C THR A 57 4.39 -2.56 10.21
N ILE A 58 4.04 -2.88 11.46
CA ILE A 58 4.45 -4.14 12.09
C ILE A 58 3.82 -5.33 11.37
N VAL A 59 2.51 -5.26 11.07
CA VAL A 59 1.80 -6.36 10.40
C VAL A 59 2.39 -6.62 9.01
N HIS A 60 2.62 -5.57 8.21
CA HIS A 60 3.28 -5.69 6.90
C HIS A 60 4.68 -6.30 7.04
N GLY A 61 5.50 -5.83 7.98
CA GLY A 61 6.83 -6.39 8.22
C GLY A 61 6.82 -7.87 8.65
N LYS A 62 5.81 -8.30 9.43
CA LYS A 62 5.64 -9.72 9.79
C LYS A 62 5.23 -10.57 8.59
N ILE A 63 4.35 -10.07 7.73
CA ILE A 63 3.94 -10.74 6.48
C ILE A 63 5.14 -10.84 5.52
N GLU A 64 5.88 -9.75 5.35
CA GLU A 64 7.11 -9.75 4.55
C GLU A 64 8.13 -10.79 5.06
N ALA A 65 8.41 -10.79 6.36
CA ALA A 65 9.34 -11.73 6.97
C ALA A 65 8.89 -13.19 6.78
N TYR A 66 7.60 -13.44 6.87
CA TYR A 66 7.01 -14.77 6.65
C TYR A 66 7.23 -15.26 5.22
N TYR A 67 6.86 -14.44 4.22
CA TYR A 67 6.98 -14.83 2.82
C TYR A 67 8.44 -14.89 2.32
N ASN A 68 9.33 -14.08 2.86
CA ASN A 68 10.74 -14.10 2.51
C ASN A 68 11.56 -15.12 3.34
N HIS A 69 10.91 -15.92 4.20
CA HIS A 69 11.57 -16.88 5.09
C HIS A 69 12.66 -16.27 5.96
N TYR A 70 12.53 -14.98 6.31
CA TYR A 70 13.43 -14.30 7.22
C TYR A 70 13.21 -14.76 8.67
N ALA A 71 14.22 -14.52 9.50
CA ALA A 71 13.99 -14.47 10.94
C ALA A 71 12.89 -13.44 11.24
N LYS A 72 12.23 -13.55 12.39
CA LYS A 72 11.11 -12.68 12.78
C LYS A 72 11.41 -11.21 12.53
N PHE A 73 10.36 -10.45 12.10
CA PHE A 73 10.42 -8.99 12.06
C PHE A 73 10.76 -8.43 13.44
N ASP A 74 11.75 -7.54 13.52
CA ASP A 74 12.13 -6.88 14.77
C ASP A 74 11.15 -5.75 15.10
N ASP A 75 10.22 -6.05 15.99
CA ASP A 75 9.23 -5.10 16.51
C ASP A 75 9.58 -4.55 17.90
N SER A 76 10.80 -4.79 18.40
CA SER A 76 11.24 -4.41 19.76
C SER A 76 11.15 -2.91 20.07
N GLN A 77 11.21 -2.06 19.03
CA GLN A 77 11.08 -0.60 19.16
C GLN A 77 9.64 -0.12 19.42
N TYR A 78 8.64 -1.00 19.28
CA TYR A 78 7.23 -0.66 19.44
C TYR A 78 6.73 -1.02 20.85
N PRO A 79 5.73 -0.30 21.39
CA PRO A 79 5.10 -0.63 22.68
C PRO A 79 4.57 -2.06 22.72
N GLU A 80 4.65 -2.71 23.87
CA GLU A 80 4.23 -4.11 24.05
C GLU A 80 2.78 -4.35 23.62
N ALA A 81 1.86 -3.46 24.00
CA ALA A 81 0.45 -3.57 23.60
C ALA A 81 0.27 -3.57 22.07
N MET A 82 1.08 -2.77 21.36
CA MET A 82 1.05 -2.72 19.89
C MET A 82 1.62 -4.01 19.29
N ARG A 83 2.69 -4.57 19.87
CA ARG A 83 3.28 -5.84 19.46
C ARG A 83 2.29 -6.98 19.62
N GLN A 84 1.66 -7.10 20.80
CA GLN A 84 0.62 -8.11 21.06
C GLN A 84 -0.54 -7.99 20.06
N LYS A 85 -1.01 -6.76 19.79
CA LYS A 85 -2.08 -6.56 18.81
C LYS A 85 -1.65 -6.92 17.38
N SER A 86 -0.40 -6.66 17.02
CA SER A 86 0.14 -7.07 15.73
C SER A 86 0.26 -8.59 15.59
N ASP A 87 0.56 -9.31 16.69
CA ASP A 87 0.59 -10.78 16.70
C ASP A 87 -0.80 -11.36 16.49
N GLU A 88 -1.86 -10.76 17.10
CA GLU A 88 -3.24 -11.15 16.84
C GLU A 88 -3.62 -10.98 15.36
N LEU A 89 -3.27 -9.84 14.76
CA LEU A 89 -3.56 -9.57 13.35
C LEU A 89 -2.77 -10.48 12.42
N PHE A 90 -1.51 -10.72 12.74
CA PHE A 90 -0.69 -11.67 11.97
C PHE A 90 -1.22 -13.09 12.08
N GLY A 91 -1.74 -13.51 13.24
CA GLY A 91 -2.45 -14.79 13.40
C GLY A 91 -3.68 -14.89 12.51
N LYS A 92 -4.48 -13.81 12.40
CA LYS A 92 -5.62 -13.74 11.47
C LYS A 92 -5.16 -13.87 10.01
N PHE A 93 -4.04 -13.21 9.63
CA PHE A 93 -3.45 -13.36 8.31
C PHE A 93 -3.08 -14.82 8.02
N LEU A 94 -2.40 -15.49 8.94
CA LEU A 94 -2.01 -16.89 8.78
C LEU A 94 -3.21 -17.81 8.60
N ASN A 95 -4.29 -17.61 9.36
CA ASN A 95 -5.53 -18.36 9.20
C ASN A 95 -6.15 -18.12 7.81
N TRP A 96 -6.24 -16.86 7.38
CA TRP A 96 -6.76 -16.49 6.05
C TRP A 96 -5.91 -17.11 4.93
N GLU A 97 -4.61 -17.09 5.07
CA GLU A 97 -3.66 -17.62 4.07
C GLU A 97 -3.73 -19.15 3.98
N SER A 98 -3.85 -19.84 5.12
CA SER A 98 -3.89 -21.32 5.18
C SER A 98 -5.10 -21.95 4.48
N GLU A 99 -6.15 -21.17 4.22
CA GLU A 99 -7.34 -21.61 3.48
C GLU A 99 -7.20 -21.48 1.95
N ARG A 100 -6.01 -21.07 1.47
CA ARG A 100 -5.76 -20.75 0.05
C ARG A 100 -4.45 -21.35 -0.41
N GLU A 101 -4.37 -21.63 -1.71
CA GLU A 101 -3.09 -21.96 -2.34
C GLU A 101 -2.37 -20.67 -2.71
N ILE A 102 -1.43 -20.23 -1.87
CA ILE A 102 -0.66 -18.99 -2.08
C ILE A 102 0.83 -19.30 -2.19
N PHE A 103 1.42 -18.90 -3.32
CA PHE A 103 2.86 -18.96 -3.55
C PHE A 103 3.38 -17.53 -3.78
N SER A 104 4.25 -17.08 -2.87
CA SER A 104 4.84 -15.77 -2.98
C SER A 104 5.84 -15.69 -4.14
N ILE A 105 5.79 -14.60 -4.92
CA ILE A 105 6.71 -14.32 -6.02
C ILE A 105 7.60 -13.14 -5.67
N PHE A 106 7.02 -12.00 -5.27
CA PHE A 106 7.72 -10.82 -4.80
C PHE A 106 6.98 -10.20 -3.61
N ASN A 107 7.73 -9.67 -2.65
CA ASN A 107 7.19 -8.97 -1.49
C ASN A 107 7.95 -7.67 -1.27
N GLU A 108 7.24 -6.64 -0.80
CA GLU A 108 7.78 -5.31 -0.50
C GLU A 108 8.68 -4.78 -1.63
N LEU A 109 8.20 -4.89 -2.88
CA LEU A 109 8.95 -4.54 -4.08
C LEU A 109 8.83 -3.04 -4.39
N PRO A 110 9.90 -2.23 -4.20
CA PRO A 110 9.87 -0.82 -4.53
C PRO A 110 10.06 -0.62 -6.04
N MET A 111 9.10 0.04 -6.65
CA MET A 111 9.03 0.30 -8.08
C MET A 111 8.99 1.80 -8.38
N ILE A 112 9.48 2.19 -9.54
CA ILE A 112 9.54 3.58 -9.99
C ILE A 112 9.28 3.68 -11.50
N CYS A 113 8.59 4.74 -11.93
CA CYS A 113 8.52 5.17 -13.33
C CYS A 113 8.91 6.65 -13.43
N ASP A 114 8.77 7.26 -14.60
CA ASP A 114 9.07 8.68 -14.85
C ASP A 114 8.17 9.67 -14.09
N LYS A 115 7.04 9.22 -13.53
CA LYS A 115 6.00 10.06 -12.95
C LYS A 115 5.81 9.87 -11.45
N PHE A 116 5.99 8.66 -10.95
CA PHE A 116 5.76 8.31 -9.55
C PHE A 116 6.48 7.01 -9.16
N GLY A 117 6.50 6.73 -7.87
CA GLY A 117 6.98 5.47 -7.33
C GLY A 117 6.03 4.88 -6.31
N GLY A 118 6.20 3.60 -5.98
CA GLY A 118 5.43 2.90 -4.98
C GLY A 118 6.09 1.59 -4.58
N THR A 119 5.83 1.12 -3.38
CA THR A 119 6.23 -0.23 -2.95
C THR A 119 5.02 -1.14 -3.05
N ILE A 120 5.16 -2.21 -3.81
CA ILE A 120 4.14 -3.24 -3.98
C ILE A 120 4.24 -4.19 -2.80
N ASP A 121 3.17 -4.38 -2.05
CA ASP A 121 3.19 -5.19 -0.83
C ASP A 121 3.48 -6.67 -1.17
N ALA A 122 2.71 -7.25 -2.11
CA ALA A 122 2.95 -8.62 -2.55
C ALA A 122 2.48 -8.88 -3.99
N ILE A 123 3.23 -9.75 -4.68
CA ILE A 123 2.83 -10.40 -5.92
C ILE A 123 2.90 -11.89 -5.65
N VAL A 124 1.78 -12.56 -5.83
CA VAL A 124 1.63 -13.98 -5.49
C VAL A 124 0.92 -14.74 -6.62
N GLU A 125 1.12 -16.04 -6.68
CA GLU A 125 0.14 -16.93 -7.30
C GLU A 125 -0.86 -17.32 -6.21
N MET A 126 -2.12 -16.95 -6.38
CA MET A 126 -3.21 -17.24 -5.44
C MET A 126 -4.30 -17.99 -6.19
N ASP A 127 -4.59 -19.22 -5.75
CA ASP A 127 -5.59 -20.10 -6.36
C ASP A 127 -5.38 -20.25 -7.89
N GLY A 128 -4.11 -20.42 -8.32
CA GLY A 128 -3.70 -20.58 -9.71
C GLY A 128 -3.68 -19.30 -10.55
N LYS A 129 -3.83 -18.09 -9.95
CA LYS A 129 -3.81 -16.81 -10.66
C LYS A 129 -2.75 -15.89 -10.12
N ILE A 130 -2.01 -15.23 -11.00
CA ILE A 130 -1.06 -14.19 -10.61
C ILE A 130 -1.84 -12.97 -10.12
N THR A 131 -1.68 -12.68 -8.83
CA THR A 131 -2.44 -11.68 -8.08
C THR A 131 -1.51 -10.64 -7.48
N LEU A 132 -1.81 -9.36 -7.68
CA LEU A 132 -1.16 -8.26 -7.00
C LEU A 132 -1.98 -7.93 -5.74
N ILE A 133 -1.36 -8.00 -4.57
CA ILE A 133 -2.03 -7.84 -3.28
C ILE A 133 -1.55 -6.56 -2.59
N ASP A 134 -2.49 -5.92 -1.90
CA ASP A 134 -2.27 -4.81 -0.98
C ASP A 134 -2.91 -5.16 0.37
N TRP A 135 -2.07 -5.24 1.42
CA TRP A 135 -2.49 -5.59 2.78
C TRP A 135 -3.02 -4.37 3.50
N LYS A 136 -4.13 -4.48 4.19
CA LYS A 136 -4.72 -3.37 4.95
C LYS A 136 -5.18 -3.81 6.34
N THR A 137 -4.78 -3.03 7.35
CA THR A 137 -5.25 -3.19 8.74
C THR A 137 -6.39 -2.22 9.08
N SER A 138 -6.93 -1.53 8.09
CA SER A 138 -8.04 -0.58 8.23
C SER A 138 -9.35 -1.26 8.61
N LYS A 139 -10.30 -0.46 9.14
CA LYS A 139 -11.64 -0.95 9.51
C LYS A 139 -12.48 -1.36 8.31
N GLU A 140 -12.27 -0.71 7.15
CA GLU A 140 -13.05 -0.90 5.93
C GLU A 140 -12.12 -0.91 4.72
N ILE A 141 -12.59 -1.47 3.60
CA ILE A 141 -11.93 -1.38 2.30
C ILE A 141 -12.38 -0.09 1.65
N TYR A 142 -11.43 0.83 1.45
CA TYR A 142 -11.71 2.14 0.86
C TYR A 142 -11.43 2.14 -0.64
N PRO A 143 -12.19 2.93 -1.44
CA PRO A 143 -12.03 2.99 -2.90
C PRO A 143 -10.62 3.32 -3.38
N GLU A 144 -9.89 4.17 -2.64
CA GLU A 144 -8.52 4.54 -2.98
C GLU A 144 -7.53 3.37 -2.98
N TYR A 145 -7.81 2.26 -2.30
CA TYR A 145 -6.94 1.07 -2.32
C TYR A 145 -6.92 0.42 -3.70
N PHE A 146 -8.04 0.47 -4.43
CA PHE A 146 -8.07 -0.01 -5.82
C PHE A 146 -7.31 0.94 -6.75
N GLY A 147 -7.39 2.25 -6.51
CA GLY A 147 -6.54 3.23 -7.19
C GLY A 147 -5.04 2.95 -6.95
N GLN A 148 -4.67 2.61 -5.73
CA GLN A 148 -3.31 2.21 -5.35
C GLN A 148 -2.86 0.96 -6.12
N LEU A 149 -3.67 -0.10 -6.12
CA LEU A 149 -3.38 -1.34 -6.84
C LEU A 149 -3.26 -1.13 -8.34
N SER A 150 -4.11 -0.28 -8.93
CA SER A 150 -4.02 0.05 -10.36
C SER A 150 -2.71 0.78 -10.71
N ALA A 151 -2.25 1.67 -9.82
CA ALA A 151 -0.96 2.33 -9.97
C ALA A 151 0.21 1.35 -9.84
N TYR A 152 0.14 0.40 -8.93
CA TYR A 152 1.15 -0.65 -8.77
C TYR A 152 1.20 -1.57 -10.00
N PHE A 153 0.05 -1.96 -10.54
CA PHE A 153 -0.01 -2.69 -11.80
C PHE A 153 0.64 -1.90 -12.96
N TYR A 154 0.39 -0.58 -13.03
CA TYR A 154 1.05 0.28 -14.01
C TYR A 154 2.57 0.28 -13.83
N LEU A 155 3.07 0.36 -12.59
CA LEU A 155 4.50 0.31 -12.29
C LEU A 155 5.13 -1.02 -12.76
N MET A 156 4.47 -2.15 -12.56
CA MET A 156 4.95 -3.45 -13.07
C MET A 156 5.06 -3.49 -14.60
N ARG A 157 4.16 -2.81 -15.29
CA ARG A 157 4.09 -2.83 -16.77
C ARG A 157 5.01 -1.81 -17.42
N HIS A 158 5.26 -0.68 -16.78
CA HIS A 158 5.88 0.51 -17.38
C HIS A 158 7.02 1.11 -16.55
N GLY A 159 7.22 0.64 -15.35
CA GLY A 159 8.29 1.06 -14.45
C GLY A 159 9.44 0.05 -14.39
N LYS A 160 10.27 0.25 -13.39
CA LYS A 160 11.37 -0.65 -13.04
C LYS A 160 11.53 -0.75 -11.51
N PRO A 161 12.12 -1.82 -10.98
CA PRO A 161 12.56 -1.86 -9.60
C PRO A 161 13.51 -0.70 -9.27
N MET A 162 13.44 -0.17 -8.06
CA MET A 162 14.39 0.86 -7.60
C MET A 162 15.79 0.30 -7.33
N GLU A 163 15.83 -0.96 -6.95
CA GLU A 163 17.05 -1.71 -6.61
C GLU A 163 17.00 -3.03 -7.38
N GLY A 164 18.15 -3.52 -7.77
CA GLY A 164 18.27 -4.75 -8.56
C GLY A 164 18.95 -4.50 -9.91
N ASP A 165 19.08 -5.56 -10.66
CA ASP A 165 19.72 -5.59 -11.96
C ASP A 165 18.69 -5.71 -13.10
N GLU A 166 19.18 -5.79 -14.33
CA GLU A 166 18.34 -5.96 -15.53
C GLU A 166 17.53 -7.27 -15.51
N GLU A 167 18.06 -8.30 -14.84
CA GLU A 167 17.37 -9.58 -14.70
C GLU A 167 16.11 -9.45 -13.84
N LEU A 168 16.20 -8.78 -12.69
CA LEU A 168 15.04 -8.49 -11.85
C LEU A 168 14.01 -7.63 -12.59
N GLU A 169 14.45 -6.59 -13.32
CA GLU A 169 13.55 -5.77 -14.13
C GLU A 169 12.81 -6.60 -15.17
N HIS A 170 13.53 -7.50 -15.84
CA HIS A 170 12.93 -8.42 -16.82
C HIS A 170 11.92 -9.36 -16.16
N GLN A 171 12.27 -10.00 -15.05
CA GLN A 171 11.37 -10.90 -14.31
C GLN A 171 10.09 -10.19 -13.87
N VAL A 172 10.20 -9.01 -13.27
CA VAL A 172 9.04 -8.21 -12.82
C VAL A 172 8.14 -7.87 -14.01
N ARG A 173 8.72 -7.50 -15.14
CA ARG A 173 7.96 -7.16 -16.35
C ARG A 173 7.25 -8.37 -16.94
N GLU A 174 7.90 -9.54 -16.96
CA GLU A 174 7.27 -10.78 -17.43
C GLU A 174 6.13 -11.25 -16.50
N ILE A 175 6.32 -11.16 -15.19
CA ILE A 175 5.25 -11.44 -14.22
C ILE A 175 4.12 -10.41 -14.37
N GLY A 176 4.43 -9.13 -14.55
CA GLY A 176 3.43 -8.08 -14.78
C GLY A 176 2.53 -8.32 -16.00
N LYS A 177 3.02 -9.03 -17.02
CA LYS A 177 2.20 -9.45 -18.17
C LYS A 177 1.21 -10.56 -17.83
N LYS A 178 1.49 -11.33 -16.79
CA LYS A 178 0.70 -12.49 -16.35
C LYS A 178 -0.26 -12.16 -15.20
N VAL A 179 -0.19 -10.97 -14.61
CA VAL A 179 -1.16 -10.55 -13.58
C VAL A 179 -2.57 -10.61 -14.15
N GLU A 180 -3.45 -11.33 -13.48
CA GLU A 180 -4.84 -11.53 -13.90
C GLU A 180 -5.81 -10.74 -13.03
N GLN A 181 -5.45 -10.49 -11.79
CA GLN A 181 -6.30 -9.83 -10.81
C GLN A 181 -5.50 -9.05 -9.78
N VAL A 182 -6.19 -8.13 -9.11
CA VAL A 182 -5.67 -7.42 -7.96
C VAL A 182 -6.55 -7.71 -6.75
N ALA A 183 -5.98 -7.69 -5.54
CA ALA A 183 -6.71 -7.96 -4.31
C ALA A 183 -6.33 -6.97 -3.21
N VAL A 184 -7.34 -6.37 -2.58
CA VAL A 184 -7.18 -5.76 -1.26
C VAL A 184 -7.53 -6.83 -0.23
N VAL A 185 -6.58 -7.15 0.63
CA VAL A 185 -6.79 -8.07 1.75
C VAL A 185 -6.78 -7.27 3.03
N GLN A 186 -7.96 -7.14 3.61
CA GLN A 186 -8.17 -6.45 4.86
C GLN A 186 -8.01 -7.43 6.03
N ILE A 187 -7.16 -7.08 6.98
CA ILE A 187 -6.92 -7.80 8.23
C ILE A 187 -7.38 -6.87 9.36
N PRO A 188 -8.68 -6.86 9.70
CA PRO A 188 -9.24 -5.87 10.60
C PRO A 188 -8.89 -6.16 12.06
N LYS A 189 -8.85 -5.12 12.91
CA LYS A 189 -8.71 -5.28 14.37
C LYS A 189 -9.84 -6.15 14.93
N ASP A 190 -11.07 -5.93 14.46
CA ASP A 190 -12.27 -6.67 14.86
C ASP A 190 -12.85 -7.42 13.67
N GLY A 191 -13.28 -8.66 13.89
CA GLY A 191 -13.82 -9.55 12.84
C GLY A 191 -12.74 -10.34 12.09
N GLU A 192 -13.16 -11.04 11.05
CA GLU A 192 -12.29 -11.89 10.23
C GLU A 192 -11.72 -11.13 9.03
N PRO A 193 -10.57 -11.59 8.47
CA PRO A 193 -10.03 -11.02 7.25
C PRO A 193 -11.00 -11.14 6.08
N VAL A 194 -11.02 -10.08 5.27
CA VAL A 194 -11.86 -10.01 4.06
C VAL A 194 -10.98 -9.67 2.87
N SER A 195 -11.16 -10.39 1.76
CA SER A 195 -10.51 -10.07 0.49
C SER A 195 -11.51 -9.56 -0.54
N ARG A 196 -11.18 -8.46 -1.19
CA ARG A 196 -11.88 -7.95 -2.37
C ARG A 196 -10.98 -8.09 -3.58
N ILE A 197 -11.35 -8.97 -4.50
CA ILE A 197 -10.59 -9.30 -5.70
C ILE A 197 -11.27 -8.65 -6.90
N ILE A 198 -10.48 -8.04 -7.78
CA ILE A 198 -10.94 -7.42 -9.02
C ILE A 198 -10.07 -7.94 -10.18
N PRO A 199 -10.67 -8.55 -11.23
CA PRO A 199 -9.95 -8.91 -12.45
C PRO A 199 -9.43 -7.66 -13.16
N ILE A 200 -8.21 -7.68 -13.68
CA ILE A 200 -7.61 -6.51 -14.37
C ILE A 200 -8.32 -6.13 -15.67
N GLN A 201 -9.13 -7.03 -16.23
CA GLN A 201 -9.91 -6.77 -17.45
C GLN A 201 -11.31 -6.22 -17.14
N SER A 202 -11.69 -6.11 -15.85
CA SER A 202 -13.01 -5.62 -15.45
C SER A 202 -13.17 -4.11 -15.63
N ASP A 203 -14.41 -3.65 -15.70
CA ASP A 203 -14.72 -2.23 -15.72
C ASP A 203 -14.37 -1.57 -14.38
N GLU A 204 -14.49 -2.31 -13.26
CA GLU A 204 -14.07 -1.84 -11.93
C GLU A 204 -12.59 -1.50 -11.90
N PHE A 205 -11.73 -2.32 -12.52
CA PHE A 205 -10.30 -2.03 -12.59
C PHE A 205 -9.99 -0.83 -13.49
N LYS A 206 -10.71 -0.66 -14.60
CA LYS A 206 -10.59 0.55 -15.45
C LYS A 206 -10.95 1.82 -14.67
N VAL A 207 -12.05 1.78 -13.91
CA VAL A 207 -12.46 2.91 -13.03
C VAL A 207 -11.40 3.19 -11.96
N ALA A 208 -10.80 2.16 -11.37
CA ALA A 208 -9.71 2.32 -10.40
C ALA A 208 -8.49 3.02 -11.02
N TRP A 209 -8.13 2.69 -12.25
CA TRP A 209 -7.07 3.38 -12.98
C TRP A 209 -7.44 4.82 -13.35
N GLU A 210 -8.67 5.08 -13.78
CA GLU A 210 -9.16 6.43 -14.05
C GLU A 210 -9.10 7.30 -12.79
N PHE A 211 -9.50 6.75 -11.64
CA PHE A 211 -9.41 7.42 -10.35
C PHE A 211 -7.96 7.80 -10.00
N PHE A 212 -7.01 6.86 -10.11
CA PHE A 212 -5.60 7.16 -9.86
C PHE A 212 -5.03 8.18 -10.86
N SER A 213 -5.31 8.01 -12.15
CA SER A 213 -4.78 8.89 -13.19
C SER A 213 -5.33 10.31 -13.08
N ALA A 214 -6.59 10.49 -12.66
CA ALA A 214 -7.18 11.79 -12.36
C ALA A 214 -6.52 12.42 -11.12
N SER A 215 -6.28 11.64 -10.06
CA SER A 215 -5.58 12.08 -8.86
C SER A 215 -4.15 12.54 -9.18
N LEU A 216 -3.42 11.83 -10.03
CA LEU A 216 -2.07 12.20 -10.48
C LEU A 216 -2.09 13.54 -11.26
N LYS A 217 -3.06 13.73 -12.14
CA LYS A 217 -3.23 14.98 -12.89
C LYS A 217 -3.50 16.15 -11.93
N LEU A 218 -4.42 15.97 -10.97
CA LEU A 218 -4.75 16.99 -9.98
C LEU A 218 -3.55 17.32 -9.09
N TYR A 219 -2.83 16.30 -8.60
CA TYR A 219 -1.62 16.46 -7.79
C TYR A 219 -0.56 17.31 -8.52
N ASN A 220 -0.31 17.04 -9.80
CA ASN A 220 0.63 17.80 -10.60
C ASN A 220 0.15 19.25 -10.83
N ALA A 221 -1.13 19.44 -11.12
CA ALA A 221 -1.72 20.77 -11.31
C ALA A 221 -1.63 21.62 -10.03
N GLU A 222 -1.90 21.04 -8.86
CA GLU A 222 -1.75 21.71 -7.56
C GLU A 222 -0.31 22.16 -7.29
N LYS A 223 0.67 21.31 -7.61
CA LYS A 223 2.08 21.67 -7.51
C LYS A 223 2.46 22.86 -8.41
N GLU A 224 1.98 22.89 -9.64
CA GLU A 224 2.25 24.01 -10.56
C GLU A 224 1.58 25.32 -10.07
N ILE A 225 0.32 25.25 -9.64
CA ILE A 225 -0.39 26.42 -9.08
C ILE A 225 0.31 26.96 -7.82
N SER A 226 0.84 26.07 -6.98
CA SER A 226 1.56 26.46 -5.76
C SER A 226 2.80 27.30 -6.06
N LYS A 227 3.49 27.06 -7.18
CA LYS A 227 4.64 27.86 -7.63
C LYS A 227 4.24 29.30 -8.01
N LEU A 228 3.00 29.52 -8.46
CA LEU A 228 2.50 30.84 -8.81
C LEU A 228 2.23 31.72 -7.59
N LYS A 229 2.06 31.14 -6.40
CA LYS A 229 1.79 31.84 -5.13
C LYS A 229 3.06 32.33 -4.43
N SER A 230 4.24 31.86 -4.83
CA SER A 230 5.51 32.30 -4.24
C SER A 230 5.96 33.57 -4.94
N PRO A 231 6.09 34.73 -4.23
CA PRO A 231 6.71 35.91 -4.83
C PRO A 231 8.17 35.56 -5.18
N ARG A 232 8.62 36.02 -6.34
CA ARG A 232 10.01 35.89 -6.80
C ARG A 232 10.93 36.73 -5.94
#